data_3a0da7ea7b85ea0f1fc9422b677c384d
#
_entry.id   3a0da7ea7b85ea0f1fc9422b677c384d
#
_cell.length_a   1.000
_cell.length_b   1.000
_cell.length_c   1.000
_cell.angle_alpha   90.00
_cell.angle_beta   90.00
_cell.angle_gamma   90.00
#
_symmetry.space_group_name_H-M   'P 1'
#
loop_
_entity.id
_entity.type
_entity.pdbx_description
1 polymer ?
#
loop_
_entity_poly.entity_id
_entity_poly.type
_entity_poly.pdbx_seq_one_letter_code
_entity_poly.pdbx_strand_id
1 'polypeptide(L)'
;VISIAAAFSSYNYFNKSYKSVSQKAAINSSAREALSIITRDLRNAGYVDINYSGSDKDTKLIGLNKNYLDNKFDKLTIWYTTSPSERVQIEYSPKKYINDKYQGTNTNRMHLVRKSTFGSIIRESEFVPNIADFQVVFRNKDGVELTDVGDTSVAARANMKKVHSVEIYLTVESSKDVYSVQKSFVIKNDSNSLSFTDKYRRETFFVSVH
;
A
#
# COMPACT_ATOMS: atom_id res chain seq x y z
N VAL A 1 -8.72 22.09 -46.07
CA VAL A 1 -8.34 20.74 -45.64
C VAL A 1 -7.23 20.78 -44.59
N ILE A 2 -6.14 21.54 -44.79
CA ILE A 2 -4.98 21.64 -43.87
C ILE A 2 -5.41 22.17 -42.48
N SER A 3 -6.26 23.17 -42.43
CA SER A 3 -6.74 23.79 -41.16
C SER A 3 -7.56 22.81 -40.31
N ILE A 4 -8.35 21.95 -40.93
CA ILE A 4 -9.15 20.94 -40.21
C ILE A 4 -8.23 19.84 -39.63
N ALA A 5 -7.23 19.41 -40.39
CA ALA A 5 -6.26 18.43 -39.93
C ALA A 5 -5.43 18.96 -38.74
N ALA A 6 -5.02 20.24 -38.80
CA ALA A 6 -4.29 20.90 -37.69
C ALA A 6 -5.18 21.01 -36.44
N ALA A 7 -6.44 21.41 -36.57
CA ALA A 7 -7.39 21.49 -35.47
C ALA A 7 -7.61 20.11 -34.81
N PHE A 8 -7.79 19.07 -35.63
CA PHE A 8 -7.95 17.69 -35.12
C PHE A 8 -6.72 17.15 -34.41
N SER A 9 -5.52 17.43 -34.94
CA SER A 9 -4.26 17.08 -34.30
C SER A 9 -4.08 17.78 -32.95
N SER A 10 -4.40 19.09 -32.87
CA SER A 10 -4.35 19.84 -31.64
C SER A 10 -5.36 19.31 -30.61
N TYR A 11 -6.58 19.01 -31.02
CA TYR A 11 -7.59 18.41 -30.14
C TYR A 11 -7.13 17.06 -29.58
N ASN A 12 -6.57 16.19 -30.40
CA ASN A 12 -6.04 14.91 -29.96
C ASN A 12 -4.86 15.07 -28.99
N TYR A 13 -3.98 16.03 -29.24
CA TYR A 13 -2.87 16.35 -28.34
C TYR A 13 -3.37 16.81 -26.96
N PHE A 14 -4.32 17.77 -26.95
CA PHE A 14 -4.91 18.26 -25.69
C PHE A 14 -5.64 17.16 -24.92
N ASN A 15 -6.41 16.30 -25.58
CA ASN A 15 -7.07 15.17 -24.93
C ASN A 15 -6.09 14.18 -24.30
N LYS A 16 -5.00 13.85 -24.99
CA LYS A 16 -3.96 12.98 -24.44
C LYS A 16 -3.26 13.63 -23.24
N SER A 17 -2.93 14.90 -23.36
CA SER A 17 -2.30 15.67 -22.29
C SER A 17 -3.21 15.74 -21.05
N TYR A 18 -4.48 16.09 -21.25
CA TYR A 18 -5.47 16.15 -20.18
C TYR A 18 -5.64 14.79 -19.46
N LYS A 19 -5.76 13.69 -20.21
CA LYS A 19 -5.83 12.34 -19.64
C LYS A 19 -4.60 12.03 -18.80
N SER A 20 -3.40 12.35 -19.28
CA SER A 20 -2.15 12.12 -18.57
C SER A 20 -2.07 12.89 -17.26
N VAL A 21 -2.44 14.19 -17.29
CA VAL A 21 -2.43 15.05 -16.10
C VAL A 21 -3.49 14.58 -15.08
N SER A 22 -4.70 14.27 -15.55
CA SER A 22 -5.79 13.78 -14.69
C SER A 22 -5.41 12.46 -14.00
N GLN A 23 -4.83 11.51 -14.72
CA GLN A 23 -4.37 10.24 -14.14
C GLN A 23 -3.25 10.46 -13.13
N LYS A 24 -2.32 11.37 -13.41
CA LYS A 24 -1.27 11.75 -12.46
C LYS A 24 -1.85 12.33 -11.16
N ALA A 25 -2.80 13.23 -11.29
CA ALA A 25 -3.46 13.85 -10.15
C ALA A 25 -4.19 12.79 -9.29
N ALA A 26 -4.91 11.86 -9.91
CA ALA A 26 -5.61 10.78 -9.23
C ALA A 26 -4.62 9.86 -8.47
N ILE A 27 -3.51 9.42 -9.11
CA ILE A 27 -2.46 8.61 -8.47
C ILE A 27 -1.90 9.34 -7.24
N ASN A 28 -1.54 10.63 -7.40
CA ASN A 28 -0.95 11.41 -6.32
C ASN A 28 -1.91 11.59 -5.14
N SER A 29 -3.18 11.86 -5.42
CA SER A 29 -4.20 12.03 -4.38
C SER A 29 -4.41 10.74 -3.59
N SER A 30 -4.67 9.63 -4.29
CA SER A 30 -4.90 8.33 -3.65
C SER A 30 -3.71 7.87 -2.80
N ALA A 31 -2.50 8.00 -3.33
CA ALA A 31 -1.31 7.56 -2.63
C ALA A 31 -1.02 8.41 -1.38
N ARG A 32 -1.14 9.73 -1.47
CA ARG A 32 -0.90 10.64 -0.32
C ARG A 32 -1.93 10.45 0.78
N GLU A 33 -3.21 10.31 0.42
CA GLU A 33 -4.26 10.02 1.37
C GLU A 33 -4.01 8.69 2.08
N ALA A 34 -3.69 7.65 1.33
CA ALA A 34 -3.37 6.34 1.87
C ALA A 34 -2.18 6.39 2.85
N LEU A 35 -1.07 6.97 2.43
CA LEU A 35 0.12 7.07 3.28
C LEU A 35 -0.14 7.90 4.54
N SER A 36 -0.96 8.94 4.46
CA SER A 36 -1.37 9.74 5.62
C SER A 36 -2.14 8.88 6.64
N ILE A 37 -3.10 8.06 6.16
CA ILE A 37 -3.88 7.18 7.03
C ILE A 37 -3.01 6.06 7.62
N ILE A 38 -2.16 5.42 6.80
CA ILE A 38 -1.23 4.39 7.29
C ILE A 38 -0.27 4.96 8.34
N THR A 39 0.26 6.16 8.11
CA THR A 39 1.13 6.85 9.08
C THR A 39 0.43 7.12 10.40
N ARG A 40 -0.83 7.56 10.35
CA ARG A 40 -1.65 7.75 11.56
C ARG A 40 -1.86 6.44 12.31
N ASP A 41 -2.21 5.36 11.59
CA ASP A 41 -2.44 4.06 12.20
C ASP A 41 -1.14 3.47 12.77
N LEU A 42 0.00 3.69 12.10
CA LEU A 42 1.32 3.29 12.60
C LEU A 42 1.72 4.03 13.89
N ARG A 43 1.40 5.30 14.00
CA ARG A 43 1.67 6.07 15.25
C ARG A 43 0.89 5.54 16.43
N ASN A 44 -0.24 4.88 16.19
CA ASN A 44 -1.01 4.20 17.23
C ASN A 44 -0.54 2.76 17.48
N ALA A 45 0.37 2.23 16.65
CA ALA A 45 0.85 0.86 16.77
C ALA A 45 1.44 0.59 18.15
N GLY A 46 1.01 -0.50 18.78
CA GLY A 46 1.50 -0.88 20.10
C GLY A 46 0.98 -0.06 21.25
N TYR A 47 0.13 0.96 21.03
CA TYR A 47 -0.52 1.64 22.12
C TYR A 47 -1.39 0.68 22.92
N VAL A 48 -1.15 0.60 24.21
CA VAL A 48 -1.92 -0.24 25.14
C VAL A 48 -2.46 0.65 26.25
N ASP A 49 -3.79 0.66 26.41
CA ASP A 49 -4.42 1.33 27.54
C ASP A 49 -3.90 0.76 28.87
N ILE A 50 -3.61 1.64 29.83
CA ILE A 50 -3.04 1.26 31.13
C ILE A 50 -3.90 0.23 31.90
N ASN A 51 -5.20 0.27 31.68
CA ASN A 51 -6.16 -0.63 32.31
C ASN A 51 -6.50 -1.85 31.46
N TYR A 52 -5.85 -2.04 30.30
CA TYR A 52 -6.09 -3.18 29.45
C TYR A 52 -5.65 -4.49 30.11
N SER A 53 -6.58 -5.40 30.31
CA SER A 53 -6.36 -6.68 31.01
C SER A 53 -6.11 -7.88 30.09
N GLY A 54 -6.10 -7.68 28.78
CA GLY A 54 -5.88 -8.76 27.80
C GLY A 54 -4.48 -9.36 27.90
N SER A 55 -4.38 -10.68 27.81
CA SER A 55 -3.11 -11.43 27.89
C SER A 55 -2.17 -11.18 26.69
N ASP A 56 -2.66 -10.52 25.64
CA ASP A 56 -1.93 -10.27 24.40
C ASP A 56 -1.32 -8.87 24.30
N LYS A 57 -1.37 -8.08 25.40
CA LYS A 57 -0.87 -6.69 25.44
C LYS A 57 0.58 -6.52 24.97
N ASP A 58 1.43 -7.50 25.27
CA ASP A 58 2.86 -7.47 24.94
C ASP A 58 3.24 -8.29 23.71
N THR A 59 2.28 -8.94 23.06
CA THR A 59 2.53 -9.91 22.00
C THR A 59 2.01 -9.51 20.64
N LYS A 60 1.12 -8.50 20.57
CA LYS A 60 0.51 -8.05 19.33
C LYS A 60 0.61 -6.54 19.22
N LEU A 61 1.72 -6.05 18.70
CA LEU A 61 1.96 -4.62 18.49
C LEU A 61 1.93 -4.26 17.01
N ILE A 62 2.79 -4.92 16.24
CA ILE A 62 2.91 -4.74 14.79
C ILE A 62 3.35 -6.06 14.17
N GLY A 63 2.94 -6.33 12.95
CA GLY A 63 3.30 -7.55 12.23
C GLY A 63 3.51 -7.31 10.74
N LEU A 64 4.45 -8.03 10.18
CA LEU A 64 4.80 -8.01 8.78
C LEU A 64 4.72 -9.44 8.22
N ASN A 65 4.01 -9.60 7.12
CA ASN A 65 4.09 -10.79 6.31
C ASN A 65 4.69 -10.40 4.95
N LYS A 66 5.98 -10.66 4.81
CA LYS A 66 6.73 -10.44 3.57
C LYS A 66 6.23 -11.37 2.48
N ASN A 67 6.20 -10.86 1.25
CA ASN A 67 5.82 -11.64 0.07
C ASN A 67 4.44 -12.33 0.22
N TYR A 68 3.49 -11.66 0.89
CA TYR A 68 2.17 -12.18 1.22
C TYR A 68 1.38 -12.66 0.00
N LEU A 69 1.47 -11.94 -1.12
CA LEU A 69 0.74 -12.27 -2.33
C LEU A 69 1.66 -12.24 -3.56
N ASP A 70 1.61 -13.32 -4.35
CA ASP A 70 2.40 -13.52 -5.57
C ASP A 70 3.93 -13.35 -5.37
N ASN A 71 4.43 -13.56 -4.13
CA ASN A 71 5.81 -13.33 -3.71
C ASN A 71 6.34 -11.91 -4.02
N LYS A 72 5.46 -10.90 -4.02
CA LYS A 72 5.81 -9.53 -4.39
C LYS A 72 5.28 -8.48 -3.42
N PHE A 73 4.10 -8.70 -2.87
CA PHE A 73 3.43 -7.72 -2.04
C PHE A 73 3.53 -8.12 -0.57
N ASP A 74 3.73 -7.13 0.29
CA ASP A 74 3.73 -7.33 1.72
C ASP A 74 2.34 -7.12 2.34
N LYS A 75 2.15 -7.62 3.55
CA LYS A 75 0.98 -7.39 4.36
C LYS A 75 1.41 -6.81 5.71
N LEU A 76 0.85 -5.66 6.06
CA LEU A 76 1.10 -4.98 7.32
C LEU A 76 -0.09 -5.17 8.26
N THR A 77 0.18 -5.52 9.51
CA THR A 77 -0.82 -5.61 10.57
C THR A 77 -0.40 -4.76 11.75
N ILE A 78 -1.33 -3.99 12.29
CA ILE A 78 -1.12 -3.06 13.40
C ILE A 78 -2.15 -3.37 14.48
N TRP A 79 -1.75 -3.37 15.74
CA TRP A 79 -2.65 -3.53 16.89
C TRP A 79 -2.47 -2.37 17.87
N TYR A 80 -3.59 -1.88 18.39
CA TYR A 80 -3.63 -0.92 19.48
C TYR A 80 -4.93 -1.06 20.28
N THR A 81 -4.99 -0.53 21.49
CA THR A 81 -6.21 -0.53 22.29
C THR A 81 -6.94 0.80 22.15
N THR A 82 -8.27 0.75 22.17
CA THR A 82 -9.13 1.94 22.19
C THR A 82 -9.81 2.15 23.53
N SER A 83 -9.85 1.09 24.35
CA SER A 83 -10.41 1.10 25.70
C SER A 83 -9.79 -0.04 26.52
N PRO A 84 -10.02 -0.10 27.84
CA PRO A 84 -9.51 -1.16 28.72
C PRO A 84 -9.92 -2.58 28.32
N SER A 85 -11.02 -2.74 27.60
CA SER A 85 -11.56 -4.04 27.20
C SER A 85 -11.44 -4.32 25.70
N GLU A 86 -10.98 -3.35 24.91
CA GLU A 86 -11.09 -3.45 23.45
C GLU A 86 -9.76 -3.17 22.75
N ARG A 87 -9.44 -4.09 21.86
CA ARG A 87 -8.29 -4.01 20.98
C ARG A 87 -8.72 -3.96 19.54
N VAL A 88 -8.10 -3.08 18.78
CA VAL A 88 -8.30 -2.92 17.34
C VAL A 88 -7.12 -3.55 16.62
N GLN A 89 -7.44 -4.32 15.59
CA GLN A 89 -6.48 -4.78 14.59
C GLN A 89 -6.77 -4.06 13.28
N ILE A 90 -5.75 -3.43 12.72
CA ILE A 90 -5.77 -2.87 11.37
C ILE A 90 -4.85 -3.70 10.49
N GLU A 91 -5.36 -4.12 9.35
CA GLU A 91 -4.61 -4.89 8.37
C GLU A 91 -4.63 -4.16 7.03
N TYR A 92 -3.46 -3.97 6.44
CA TYR A 92 -3.26 -3.52 5.08
C TYR A 92 -2.77 -4.69 4.24
N SER A 93 -3.59 -5.14 3.31
CA SER A 93 -3.28 -6.30 2.47
C SER A 93 -3.63 -6.06 1.01
N PRO A 94 -2.77 -6.46 0.08
CA PRO A 94 -3.09 -6.45 -1.34
C PRO A 94 -4.09 -7.55 -1.66
N LYS A 95 -5.04 -7.25 -2.55
CA LYS A 95 -6.00 -8.20 -3.09
C LYS A 95 -6.13 -8.06 -4.60
N LYS A 96 -6.37 -9.18 -5.29
CA LYS A 96 -6.74 -9.17 -6.72
C LYS A 96 -8.20 -8.76 -6.87
N TYR A 97 -8.49 -7.98 -7.89
CA TYR A 97 -9.88 -7.77 -8.27
C TYR A 97 -10.51 -9.09 -8.74
N ILE A 98 -11.59 -9.49 -8.07
CA ILE A 98 -12.39 -10.64 -8.49
C ILE A 98 -13.52 -10.07 -9.35
N ASN A 99 -13.61 -10.48 -10.60
CA ASN A 99 -14.61 -10.01 -11.58
C ASN A 99 -14.57 -8.49 -11.73
N ASP A 100 -13.63 -8.01 -12.50
CA ASP A 100 -13.41 -6.59 -12.77
C ASP A 100 -14.69 -5.88 -13.25
N LYS A 101 -15.45 -5.31 -12.30
CA LYS A 101 -16.62 -4.47 -12.59
C LYS A 101 -16.26 -3.21 -13.40
N TYR A 102 -14.96 -2.90 -13.49
CA TYR A 102 -14.47 -1.64 -14.00
C TYR A 102 -13.77 -1.73 -15.35
N GLN A 103 -13.63 -2.87 -15.96
CA GLN A 103 -13.31 -3.00 -17.38
C GLN A 103 -12.62 -4.32 -17.71
N GLY A 104 -13.24 -5.02 -18.64
CA GLY A 104 -12.80 -6.19 -19.32
C GLY A 104 -11.32 -6.36 -19.49
N THR A 105 -10.86 -7.58 -19.25
CA THR A 105 -9.62 -8.22 -19.70
C THR A 105 -8.38 -8.15 -18.82
N ASN A 106 -8.25 -7.32 -17.80
CA ASN A 106 -7.05 -7.37 -16.98
C ASN A 106 -7.33 -7.88 -15.55
N THR A 107 -7.51 -9.19 -15.43
CA THR A 107 -7.77 -9.93 -14.17
C THR A 107 -6.59 -9.90 -13.17
N ASN A 108 -5.49 -9.25 -13.50
CA ASN A 108 -4.28 -9.21 -12.68
C ASN A 108 -4.06 -7.89 -11.92
N ARG A 109 -5.03 -6.98 -11.95
CA ARG A 109 -4.91 -5.74 -11.20
C ARG A 109 -5.08 -5.97 -9.71
N MET A 110 -4.30 -5.23 -8.96
CA MET A 110 -4.27 -5.30 -7.50
C MET A 110 -4.85 -4.02 -6.91
N HIS A 111 -5.45 -4.15 -5.74
CA HIS A 111 -5.82 -3.02 -4.89
C HIS A 111 -5.34 -3.29 -3.46
N LEU A 112 -5.04 -2.22 -2.74
CA LEU A 112 -4.77 -2.31 -1.31
C LEU A 112 -6.09 -2.23 -0.55
N VAL A 113 -6.29 -3.17 0.37
CA VAL A 113 -7.45 -3.24 1.23
C VAL A 113 -7.04 -2.85 2.64
N ARG A 114 -7.85 -2.03 3.29
CA ARG A 114 -7.78 -1.77 4.72
C ARG A 114 -8.90 -2.53 5.43
N LYS A 115 -8.51 -3.45 6.30
CA LYS A 115 -9.42 -4.20 7.14
C LYS A 115 -9.24 -3.78 8.59
N SER A 116 -10.31 -3.41 9.27
CA SER A 116 -10.31 -3.17 10.71
C SER A 116 -11.16 -4.22 11.41
N THR A 117 -10.60 -4.79 12.47
CA THR A 117 -11.28 -5.77 13.33
C THR A 117 -11.36 -5.19 14.72
N PHE A 118 -12.57 -5.12 15.26
CA PHE A 118 -12.92 -4.55 16.54
C PHE A 118 -13.87 -5.53 17.25
N GLY A 119 -13.34 -6.31 18.18
CA GLY A 119 -14.06 -7.47 18.73
C GLY A 119 -14.50 -8.43 17.63
N SER A 120 -15.81 -8.65 17.52
CA SER A 120 -16.42 -9.46 16.46
C SER A 120 -16.77 -8.68 15.19
N ILE A 121 -16.62 -7.35 15.20
CA ILE A 121 -16.96 -6.48 14.07
C ILE A 121 -15.77 -6.40 13.12
N ILE A 122 -16.00 -6.80 11.88
CA ILE A 122 -15.01 -6.70 10.80
C ILE A 122 -15.53 -5.69 9.77
N ARG A 123 -14.71 -4.71 9.46
CA ARG A 123 -14.94 -3.75 8.39
C ARG A 123 -13.78 -3.83 7.40
N GLU A 124 -14.11 -4.05 6.15
CA GLU A 124 -13.14 -4.13 5.06
C GLU A 124 -13.57 -3.17 3.95
N SER A 125 -12.62 -2.43 3.43
CA SER A 125 -12.85 -1.50 2.32
C SER A 125 -11.67 -1.49 1.37
N GLU A 126 -11.94 -1.28 0.09
CA GLU A 126 -10.90 -0.88 -0.85
C GLU A 126 -10.30 0.45 -0.38
N PHE A 127 -8.98 0.48 -0.31
CA PHE A 127 -8.25 1.60 0.27
C PHE A 127 -7.46 2.37 -0.78
N VAL A 128 -6.72 1.65 -1.62
CA VAL A 128 -6.02 2.23 -2.78
C VAL A 128 -6.30 1.36 -4.01
N PRO A 129 -6.93 1.88 -5.04
CA PRO A 129 -7.11 1.15 -6.30
C PRO A 129 -5.80 1.08 -7.09
N ASN A 130 -5.68 0.06 -7.92
CA ASN A 130 -4.62 -0.08 -8.92
C ASN A 130 -3.21 0.08 -8.33
N ILE A 131 -2.84 -0.75 -7.37
CA ILE A 131 -1.48 -0.81 -6.87
C ILE A 131 -0.62 -1.73 -7.75
N ALA A 132 0.60 -1.30 -8.04
CA ALA A 132 1.61 -2.11 -8.72
C ALA A 132 2.59 -2.74 -7.74
N ASP A 133 2.74 -2.14 -6.52
CA ASP A 133 3.61 -2.64 -5.47
C ASP A 133 3.22 -2.08 -4.10
N PHE A 134 3.40 -2.88 -3.06
CA PHE A 134 3.29 -2.46 -1.66
C PHE A 134 4.32 -3.21 -0.83
N GLN A 135 5.32 -2.48 -0.33
CA GLN A 135 6.43 -3.02 0.44
C GLN A 135 6.52 -2.31 1.79
N VAL A 136 6.85 -3.07 2.82
CA VAL A 136 7.03 -2.59 4.19
C VAL A 136 8.37 -3.07 4.71
N VAL A 137 9.20 -2.15 5.20
CA VAL A 137 10.50 -2.45 5.78
C VAL A 137 10.52 -1.98 7.23
N PHE A 138 10.79 -2.90 8.14
CA PHE A 138 10.99 -2.59 9.54
C PHE A 138 12.48 -2.47 9.86
N ARG A 139 12.86 -1.41 10.55
CA ARG A 139 14.26 -1.23 10.97
C ARG A 139 14.37 -1.07 12.47
N ASN A 140 15.46 -1.59 13.02
CA ASN A 140 15.84 -1.34 14.41
C ASN A 140 16.50 0.06 14.56
N LYS A 141 16.85 0.43 15.78
CA LYS A 141 17.54 1.71 16.09
C LYS A 141 18.87 1.90 15.35
N ASP A 142 19.52 0.83 14.90
CA ASP A 142 20.79 0.85 14.20
C ASP A 142 20.58 0.88 12.66
N GLY A 143 19.34 0.98 12.19
CA GLY A 143 18.97 1.00 10.78
C GLY A 143 18.96 -0.38 10.10
N VAL A 144 19.17 -1.46 10.86
CA VAL A 144 19.18 -2.84 10.32
C VAL A 144 17.75 -3.32 10.08
N GLU A 145 17.52 -3.91 8.91
CA GLU A 145 16.21 -4.48 8.55
C GLU A 145 15.86 -5.67 9.43
N LEU A 146 14.60 -5.71 9.86
CA LEU A 146 13.99 -6.80 10.61
C LEU A 146 12.99 -7.53 9.71
N THR A 147 13.33 -8.74 9.27
CA THR A 147 12.52 -9.49 8.28
C THR A 147 11.44 -10.35 8.91
N ASP A 148 11.65 -10.85 10.13
CA ASP A 148 10.67 -11.66 10.88
C ASP A 148 10.15 -10.84 12.06
N VAL A 149 8.99 -10.21 11.86
CA VAL A 149 8.36 -9.33 12.86
C VAL A 149 6.87 -9.67 12.97
N GLY A 150 6.42 -9.98 14.18
CA GLY A 150 5.01 -10.30 14.43
C GLY A 150 4.82 -11.16 15.67
N ASP A 151 3.69 -11.87 15.73
CA ASP A 151 3.31 -12.73 16.85
C ASP A 151 3.49 -14.24 16.58
N THR A 152 4.01 -14.61 15.40
CA THR A 152 4.07 -15.99 14.91
C THR A 152 5.10 -16.86 15.63
N SER A 153 6.18 -16.27 16.15
CA SER A 153 7.25 -16.98 16.83
C SER A 153 7.83 -16.17 17.99
N VAL A 154 8.65 -16.81 18.83
CA VAL A 154 9.37 -16.11 19.90
C VAL A 154 10.35 -15.09 19.31
N ALA A 155 11.04 -15.45 18.23
CA ALA A 155 11.97 -14.58 17.53
C ALA A 155 11.24 -13.38 16.90
N ALA A 156 10.12 -13.63 16.22
CA ALA A 156 9.29 -12.57 15.62
C ALA A 156 8.79 -11.56 16.66
N ARG A 157 8.35 -12.05 17.84
CA ARG A 157 7.95 -11.16 18.96
C ARG A 157 9.12 -10.38 19.54
N ALA A 158 10.30 -10.98 19.62
CA ALA A 158 11.51 -10.27 20.06
C ALA A 158 11.92 -9.17 19.08
N ASN A 159 11.82 -9.43 17.78
CA ASN A 159 12.09 -8.45 16.73
C ASN A 159 11.05 -7.34 16.70
N MET A 160 9.77 -7.66 16.91
CA MET A 160 8.69 -6.68 17.00
C MET A 160 8.98 -5.58 18.02
N LYS A 161 9.55 -5.94 19.17
CA LYS A 161 9.93 -4.99 20.22
C LYS A 161 11.17 -4.13 19.88
N LYS A 162 11.91 -4.51 18.83
CA LYS A 162 13.10 -3.77 18.35
C LYS A 162 12.78 -2.82 17.21
N VAL A 163 11.55 -2.85 16.67
CA VAL A 163 11.15 -1.94 15.58
C VAL A 163 11.27 -0.51 16.09
N HIS A 164 12.07 0.29 15.38
CA HIS A 164 12.28 1.70 15.65
C HIS A 164 11.68 2.57 14.55
N SER A 165 11.74 2.12 13.31
CA SER A 165 11.11 2.80 12.19
C SER A 165 10.45 1.82 11.22
N VAL A 166 9.42 2.31 10.55
CA VAL A 166 8.67 1.59 9.52
C VAL A 166 8.72 2.41 8.25
N GLU A 167 9.28 1.81 7.22
CA GLU A 167 9.33 2.40 5.87
C GLU A 167 8.28 1.74 4.99
N ILE A 168 7.51 2.54 4.27
CA ILE A 168 6.47 2.08 3.37
C ILE A 168 6.75 2.60 1.97
N TYR A 169 6.76 1.68 1.02
CA TYR A 169 6.83 1.94 -0.40
C TYR A 169 5.51 1.53 -1.04
N LEU A 170 4.81 2.48 -1.60
CA LEU A 170 3.54 2.28 -2.29
C LEU A 170 3.67 2.74 -3.73
N THR A 171 3.53 1.84 -4.68
CA THR A 171 3.49 2.16 -6.10
C THR A 171 2.07 2.03 -6.60
N VAL A 172 1.53 3.12 -7.11
CA VAL A 172 0.19 3.20 -7.69
C VAL A 172 0.30 3.34 -9.20
N GLU A 173 -0.57 2.67 -9.94
CA GLU A 173 -0.63 2.75 -11.39
C GLU A 173 -1.92 3.45 -11.87
N SER A 174 -1.88 3.97 -13.09
CA SER A 174 -3.05 4.58 -13.72
C SER A 174 -4.13 3.53 -14.01
N SER A 175 -5.40 3.92 -13.87
CA SER A 175 -6.53 3.04 -14.17
C SER A 175 -6.67 2.73 -15.67
N LYS A 176 -6.08 3.53 -16.53
CA LYS A 176 -6.15 3.44 -18.01
C LYS A 176 -4.76 3.63 -18.62
N ASP A 177 -4.60 3.16 -19.83
CA ASP A 177 -3.44 3.45 -20.67
C ASP A 177 -3.21 4.96 -20.79
N VAL A 178 -2.01 5.40 -20.44
CA VAL A 178 -1.59 6.81 -20.54
C VAL A 178 -0.65 7.00 -21.72
N TYR A 179 0.18 6.00 -22.01
CA TYR A 179 1.16 6.06 -23.07
C TYR A 179 0.63 5.45 -24.36
N SER A 180 0.94 6.06 -25.52
CA SER A 180 0.58 5.53 -26.84
C SER A 180 1.41 4.30 -27.22
N VAL A 181 2.62 4.19 -26.67
CA VAL A 181 3.54 3.05 -26.84
C VAL A 181 3.86 2.44 -25.49
N GLN A 182 4.25 1.17 -25.48
CA GLN A 182 4.72 0.53 -24.25
C GLN A 182 6.00 1.21 -23.75
N LYS A 183 6.10 1.37 -22.43
CA LYS A 183 7.30 1.86 -21.75
C LYS A 183 7.73 0.85 -20.72
N SER A 184 9.03 0.71 -20.56
CA SER A 184 9.61 -0.11 -19.49
C SER A 184 9.80 0.73 -18.25
N PHE A 185 9.32 0.21 -17.12
CA PHE A 185 9.49 0.78 -15.79
C PHE A 185 10.18 -0.23 -14.90
N VAL A 186 11.11 0.25 -14.10
CA VAL A 186 11.75 -0.55 -13.05
C VAL A 186 11.48 0.15 -11.72
N ILE A 187 10.80 -0.57 -10.83
CA ILE A 187 10.60 -0.15 -9.46
C ILE A 187 11.70 -0.82 -8.63
N LYS A 188 12.51 -0.01 -7.97
CA LYS A 188 13.53 -0.50 -7.03
C LYS A 188 13.12 -0.05 -5.65
N ASN A 189 12.75 -1.02 -4.81
CA ASN A 189 12.40 -0.81 -3.42
C ASN A 189 13.32 -1.70 -2.58
N ASP A 190 14.24 -1.09 -1.85
CA ASP A 190 15.19 -1.76 -0.97
C ASP A 190 15.83 -3.02 -1.62
N SER A 191 15.34 -4.22 -1.31
CA SER A 191 15.85 -5.50 -1.84
C SER A 191 15.12 -6.02 -3.08
N ASN A 192 14.02 -5.39 -3.51
CA ASN A 192 13.19 -5.86 -4.62
C ASN A 192 13.31 -4.96 -5.87
N SER A 193 13.32 -5.60 -7.03
CA SER A 193 13.26 -4.92 -8.33
C SER A 193 12.13 -5.53 -9.16
N LEU A 194 11.12 -4.72 -9.48
CA LEU A 194 10.00 -5.11 -10.32
C LEU A 194 10.10 -4.40 -11.66
N SER A 195 9.96 -5.14 -12.75
CA SER A 195 9.99 -4.61 -14.11
C SER A 195 8.62 -4.75 -14.77
N PHE A 196 8.18 -3.68 -15.42
CA PHE A 196 6.92 -3.62 -16.16
C PHE A 196 7.19 -3.08 -17.56
N THR A 197 6.51 -3.64 -18.55
CA THR A 197 6.56 -3.14 -19.94
C THR A 197 5.14 -3.05 -20.47
N ASP A 198 4.55 -1.88 -20.34
CA ASP A 198 3.17 -1.62 -20.71
C ASP A 198 2.89 -0.12 -20.95
N LYS A 199 1.62 0.25 -21.02
CA LYS A 199 1.18 1.62 -21.30
C LYS A 199 0.68 2.38 -20.06
N TYR A 200 0.79 1.79 -18.87
CA TYR A 200 0.33 2.42 -17.64
C TYR A 200 1.39 3.36 -17.08
N ARG A 201 0.92 4.43 -16.45
CA ARG A 201 1.76 5.32 -15.65
C ARG A 201 1.85 4.76 -14.23
N ARG A 202 3.05 4.75 -13.67
CA ARG A 202 3.31 4.35 -12.28
C ARG A 202 4.08 5.43 -11.55
N GLU A 203 3.76 5.62 -10.28
CA GLU A 203 4.52 6.48 -9.38
C GLU A 203 4.66 5.78 -8.04
N THR A 204 5.88 5.81 -7.50
CA THR A 204 6.21 5.24 -6.18
C THR A 204 6.26 6.35 -5.16
N PHE A 205 5.62 6.13 -4.04
CA PHE A 205 5.58 7.01 -2.89
C PHE A 205 6.23 6.32 -1.70
N PHE A 206 6.91 7.10 -0.89
CA PHE A 206 7.65 6.63 0.26
C PHE A 206 7.28 7.42 1.50
N VAL A 207 7.19 6.74 2.64
CA VAL A 207 7.09 7.36 3.96
C VAL A 207 7.88 6.54 4.98
N SER A 208 8.55 7.22 5.90
CA SER A 208 9.18 6.61 7.08
C SER A 208 8.50 7.15 8.33
N VAL A 209 8.15 6.25 9.25
CA VAL A 209 7.51 6.54 10.53
C VAL A 209 8.41 6.04 11.66
N HIS A 210 8.72 6.92 12.62
CA HIS A 210 9.56 6.64 13.78
C HIS A 210 8.73 6.63 15.05
#